data_1b9c126f5971197a9011e8ec2151eff1
#
_entry.id   1b9c126f5971197a9011e8ec2151eff1
#
_cell.length_a   1.000
_cell.length_b   1.000
_cell.length_c   1.000
_cell.angle_alpha   90.00
_cell.angle_beta   90.00
_cell.angle_gamma   90.00
#
_symmetry.space_group_name_H-M   'P 1'
#
loop_
_entity.id
_entity.type
_entity.pdbx_description
1 polymer ?
#
loop_
_entity_poly.entity_id
_entity_poly.type
_entity_poly.pdbx_seq_one_letter_code
_entity_poly.pdbx_strand_id
1 'polypeptide(L)'
;MGVIYIVRDPRNVVLSYARHLNISLEETTKFMTKGKANEIHFMGNWSENFISWKSFLNYNNYLLIRYEDLVLKREDTFLKILNFIFKLRNTNFLVDNNKLENVLKTTSFENLKSLEKQKGFGESVKGPDGNKIPFFDKGQSREWSKTLDENLKQDIEKCFKNEMIELDYL
;
A
#
# COMPACT_ATOMS: atom_id res chain seq x y z
N MET A 1 -16.85 -7.66 13.61
CA MET A 1 -15.93 -6.67 12.98
C MET A 1 -14.75 -7.44 12.42
N GLY A 2 -14.23 -7.07 11.24
CA GLY A 2 -13.05 -7.71 10.64
C GLY A 2 -12.12 -6.64 10.06
N VAL A 3 -10.87 -6.98 9.87
CA VAL A 3 -9.82 -6.11 9.35
C VAL A 3 -9.26 -6.70 8.07
N ILE A 4 -9.18 -5.91 7.01
CA ILE A 4 -8.38 -6.18 5.82
C ILE A 4 -7.21 -5.19 5.88
N TYR A 5 -6.01 -5.71 6.12
CA TYR A 5 -4.80 -4.91 6.20
C TYR A 5 -3.98 -5.09 4.92
N ILE A 6 -3.73 -3.97 4.24
CA ILE A 6 -2.94 -3.96 3.02
C ILE A 6 -1.55 -3.42 3.36
N VAL A 7 -0.53 -4.24 3.12
CA VAL A 7 0.88 -3.87 3.32
C VAL A 7 1.59 -3.79 1.99
N ARG A 8 2.61 -2.94 1.91
CA ARG A 8 3.47 -2.78 0.73
C ARG A 8 4.94 -2.76 1.15
N ASP A 9 5.82 -3.21 0.25
CA ASP A 9 7.28 -3.11 0.43
C ASP A 9 7.68 -1.69 0.86
N PRO A 10 8.30 -1.52 2.05
CA PRO A 10 8.63 -0.20 2.59
C PRO A 10 9.58 0.60 1.68
N ARG A 11 10.39 -0.08 0.85
CA ARG A 11 11.25 0.56 -0.14
C ARG A 11 10.45 1.23 -1.27
N ASN A 12 9.28 0.67 -1.62
CA ASN A 12 8.35 1.32 -2.55
C ASN A 12 7.47 2.37 -1.84
N VAL A 13 7.16 2.16 -0.56
CA VAL A 13 6.39 3.13 0.23
C VAL A 13 7.15 4.44 0.34
N VAL A 14 8.47 4.42 0.61
CA VAL A 14 9.28 5.64 0.71
C VAL A 14 9.25 6.47 -0.58
N LEU A 15 9.31 5.83 -1.75
CA LEU A 15 9.22 6.54 -3.04
C LEU A 15 7.86 7.22 -3.25
N SER A 16 6.80 6.49 -2.91
CA SER A 16 5.43 7.01 -3.01
C SER A 16 5.19 8.16 -2.03
N TYR A 17 5.70 8.02 -0.81
CA TYR A 17 5.52 8.98 0.26
C TYR A 17 6.31 10.26 0.03
N ALA A 18 7.57 10.16 -0.46
CA ALA A 18 8.38 11.30 -0.85
C ALA A 18 7.66 12.17 -1.89
N ARG A 19 7.05 11.52 -2.89
CA ARG A 19 6.28 12.21 -3.92
C ARG A 19 5.01 12.85 -3.36
N HIS A 20 4.27 12.13 -2.54
CA HIS A 20 3.03 12.63 -1.93
C HIS A 20 3.29 13.83 -1.01
N LEU A 21 4.34 13.78 -0.21
CA LEU A 21 4.71 14.86 0.71
C LEU A 21 5.53 15.96 0.02
N ASN A 22 6.00 15.72 -1.22
CA ASN A 22 6.89 16.61 -1.97
C ASN A 22 8.18 16.96 -1.18
N ILE A 23 8.80 15.95 -0.61
CA ILE A 23 10.08 16.02 0.12
C ILE A 23 11.09 15.05 -0.47
N SER A 24 12.37 15.18 -0.09
CA SER A 24 13.44 14.31 -0.57
C SER A 24 13.29 12.86 -0.09
N LEU A 25 13.96 11.93 -0.77
CA LEU A 25 13.99 10.52 -0.35
C LEU A 25 14.71 10.36 0.99
N GLU A 26 15.76 11.12 1.25
CA GLU A 26 16.50 11.14 2.51
C GLU A 26 15.61 11.58 3.67
N GLU A 27 14.87 12.65 3.50
CA GLU A 27 13.93 13.14 4.51
C GLU A 27 12.81 12.13 4.75
N THR A 28 12.27 11.55 3.68
CA THR A 28 11.21 10.54 3.79
C THR A 28 11.71 9.27 4.47
N THR A 29 12.93 8.81 4.14
CA THR A 29 13.55 7.65 4.80
C THR A 29 13.76 7.91 6.29
N LYS A 30 14.29 9.08 6.67
CA LYS A 30 14.42 9.48 8.07
C LYS A 30 13.06 9.53 8.78
N PHE A 31 12.07 10.09 8.11
CA PHE A 31 10.71 10.14 8.62
C PHE A 31 10.12 8.75 8.86
N MET A 32 10.27 7.83 7.91
CA MET A 32 9.73 6.47 8.03
C MET A 32 10.49 5.61 9.06
N THR A 33 11.81 5.81 9.19
CA THR A 33 12.65 4.96 10.07
C THR A 33 12.76 5.50 11.50
N LYS A 34 12.80 6.82 11.68
CA LYS A 34 13.04 7.46 12.99
C LYS A 34 11.81 8.19 13.54
N GLY A 35 10.78 8.38 12.72
CA GLY A 35 9.66 9.27 13.01
C GLY A 35 10.10 10.76 13.01
N LYS A 36 9.15 11.65 13.00
CA LYS A 36 9.39 13.07 13.28
C LYS A 36 9.12 13.36 14.75
N ALA A 37 10.08 13.93 15.43
CA ALA A 37 10.01 14.21 16.86
C ALA A 37 8.81 15.11 17.29
N ASN A 38 8.18 15.83 16.37
CA ASN A 38 7.19 16.88 16.68
C ASN A 38 5.87 16.78 15.90
N GLU A 39 5.63 15.73 15.11
CA GLU A 39 4.36 15.57 14.40
C GLU A 39 3.64 14.30 14.83
N ILE A 40 2.33 14.39 14.94
CA ILE A 40 1.44 13.34 15.46
C ILE A 40 1.51 12.11 14.57
N HIS A 41 2.35 11.15 14.95
CA HIS A 41 2.40 9.83 14.31
C HIS A 41 1.38 8.89 14.97
N PHE A 42 0.10 9.20 14.83
CA PHE A 42 -0.93 8.31 15.37
C PHE A 42 -0.93 6.93 14.70
N MET A 43 -0.24 6.78 13.57
CA MET A 43 -0.09 5.51 12.87
C MET A 43 1.24 4.78 13.17
N GLY A 44 2.17 5.42 13.90
CA GLY A 44 3.51 4.90 14.08
C GLY A 44 4.37 4.86 12.80
N ASN A 45 5.58 4.30 12.87
CA ASN A 45 6.37 3.98 11.69
C ASN A 45 5.79 2.75 10.96
N TRP A 46 6.38 2.37 9.82
CA TRP A 46 5.88 1.25 9.02
C TRP A 46 5.80 -0.08 9.80
N SER A 47 6.83 -0.39 10.61
CA SER A 47 6.88 -1.59 11.44
C SER A 47 5.85 -1.53 12.57
N GLU A 48 5.78 -0.41 13.31
CA GLU A 48 4.82 -0.20 14.40
C GLU A 48 3.37 -0.29 13.89
N ASN A 49 3.10 0.27 12.72
CA ASN A 49 1.79 0.16 12.09
C ASN A 49 1.45 -1.29 11.79
N PHE A 50 2.36 -2.03 11.13
CA PHE A 50 2.15 -3.45 10.84
C PHE A 50 1.92 -4.27 12.11
N ILE A 51 2.78 -4.12 13.12
CA ILE A 51 2.68 -4.86 14.40
C ILE A 51 1.36 -4.55 15.11
N SER A 52 0.94 -3.29 15.13
CA SER A 52 -0.32 -2.88 15.78
C SER A 52 -1.55 -3.54 15.15
N TRP A 53 -1.62 -3.58 13.83
CA TRP A 53 -2.71 -4.23 13.12
C TRP A 53 -2.64 -5.76 13.18
N LYS A 54 -1.44 -6.33 13.26
CA LYS A 54 -1.23 -7.77 13.41
C LYS A 54 -1.86 -8.34 14.69
N SER A 55 -2.04 -7.52 15.72
CA SER A 55 -2.71 -7.93 16.96
C SER A 55 -4.13 -8.48 16.73
N PHE A 56 -4.79 -8.06 15.63
CA PHE A 56 -6.11 -8.56 15.24
C PHE A 56 -6.10 -10.01 14.74
N LEU A 57 -4.96 -10.63 14.46
CA LEU A 57 -4.84 -12.06 14.14
C LEU A 57 -5.48 -12.94 15.23
N ASN A 58 -5.37 -12.55 16.50
CA ASN A 58 -5.89 -13.30 17.64
C ASN A 58 -7.43 -13.43 17.63
N TYR A 59 -8.12 -12.62 16.83
CA TYR A 59 -9.58 -12.60 16.76
C TYR A 59 -10.14 -13.36 15.54
N ASN A 60 -9.30 -14.04 14.74
CA ASN A 60 -9.68 -14.74 13.50
C ASN A 60 -10.42 -13.88 12.44
N ASN A 61 -10.39 -12.59 12.60
CA ASN A 61 -11.10 -11.62 11.76
C ASN A 61 -10.13 -10.66 11.09
N TYR A 62 -8.96 -11.18 10.68
CA TYR A 62 -7.89 -10.43 10.04
C TYR A 62 -7.49 -11.07 8.72
N LEU A 63 -7.37 -10.27 7.68
CA LEU A 63 -6.87 -10.67 6.38
C LEU A 63 -5.71 -9.76 5.99
N LEU A 64 -4.52 -10.33 5.86
CA LEU A 64 -3.34 -9.65 5.34
C LEU A 64 -3.31 -9.78 3.81
N ILE A 65 -3.13 -8.66 3.13
CA ILE A 65 -2.95 -8.57 1.67
C ILE A 65 -1.68 -7.79 1.38
N ARG A 66 -0.79 -8.34 0.56
CA ARG A 66 0.32 -7.56 0.01
C ARG A 66 -0.17 -6.77 -1.19
N TYR A 67 0.21 -5.51 -1.28
CA TYR A 67 -0.11 -4.65 -2.41
C TYR A 67 0.36 -5.26 -3.74
N GLU A 68 1.49 -5.91 -3.72
CA GLU A 68 2.07 -6.60 -4.86
C GLU A 68 1.14 -7.71 -5.39
N ASP A 69 0.44 -8.42 -4.51
CA ASP A 69 -0.54 -9.43 -4.92
C ASP A 69 -1.79 -8.79 -5.54
N LEU A 70 -2.23 -7.62 -5.06
CA LEU A 70 -3.31 -6.85 -5.71
C LEU A 70 -2.96 -6.42 -7.13
N VAL A 71 -1.67 -6.30 -7.45
CA VAL A 71 -1.20 -5.91 -8.78
C VAL A 71 -0.95 -7.13 -9.67
N LEU A 72 -0.27 -8.15 -9.14
CA LEU A 72 0.24 -9.29 -9.92
C LEU A 72 -0.72 -10.48 -9.97
N LYS A 73 -1.57 -10.65 -8.93
CA LYS A 73 -2.51 -11.77 -8.76
C LYS A 73 -3.91 -11.25 -8.42
N ARG A 74 -4.37 -10.29 -9.23
CA ARG A 74 -5.54 -9.49 -8.91
C ARG A 74 -6.77 -10.32 -8.63
N GLU A 75 -7.14 -11.22 -9.55
CA GLU A 75 -8.34 -12.04 -9.44
C GLU A 75 -8.31 -12.88 -8.16
N ASP A 76 -7.22 -13.64 -7.93
CA ASP A 76 -7.07 -14.47 -6.73
C ASP A 76 -7.15 -13.64 -5.45
N THR A 77 -6.56 -12.43 -5.48
CA THR A 77 -6.55 -11.55 -4.31
C THR A 77 -7.94 -10.97 -4.05
N PHE A 78 -8.67 -10.58 -5.08
CA PHE A 78 -10.07 -10.15 -4.94
C PHE A 78 -10.97 -11.28 -4.44
N LEU A 79 -10.79 -12.50 -4.94
CA LEU A 79 -11.53 -13.67 -4.45
C LEU A 79 -11.24 -13.95 -2.97
N LYS A 80 -9.99 -13.82 -2.51
CA LYS A 80 -9.64 -13.92 -1.08
C LYS A 80 -10.36 -12.87 -0.24
N ILE A 81 -10.40 -11.63 -0.70
CA ILE A 81 -11.09 -10.52 -0.03
C ILE A 81 -12.60 -10.80 0.06
N LEU A 82 -13.21 -11.20 -1.05
CA LEU A 82 -14.64 -11.52 -1.08
C LEU A 82 -14.96 -12.68 -0.14
N ASN A 83 -14.19 -13.78 -0.20
CA ASN A 83 -14.37 -14.91 0.68
C ASN A 83 -14.29 -14.51 2.17
N PHE A 84 -13.32 -13.65 2.52
CA PHE A 84 -13.19 -13.11 3.87
C PHE A 84 -14.42 -12.31 4.30
N ILE A 85 -14.95 -11.44 3.43
CA ILE A 85 -16.15 -10.64 3.69
C ILE A 85 -17.38 -11.54 3.88
N PHE A 86 -17.56 -12.55 3.01
CA PHE A 86 -18.67 -13.52 3.13
C PHE A 86 -18.58 -14.32 4.43
N LYS A 87 -17.38 -14.75 4.81
CA LYS A 87 -17.12 -15.44 6.09
C LYS A 87 -17.53 -14.56 7.28
N LEU A 88 -17.16 -13.28 7.28
CA LEU A 88 -17.54 -12.35 8.35
C LEU A 88 -19.05 -12.13 8.44
N ARG A 89 -19.75 -12.23 7.33
CA ARG A 89 -21.22 -12.09 7.26
C ARG A 89 -21.98 -13.38 7.56
N ASN A 90 -21.28 -14.50 7.78
CA ASN A 90 -21.87 -15.84 7.88
C ASN A 90 -22.79 -16.17 6.69
N THR A 91 -22.39 -15.80 5.50
CA THR A 91 -23.13 -16.04 4.25
C THR A 91 -22.31 -16.92 3.31
N ASN A 92 -22.97 -17.68 2.44
CA ASN A 92 -22.30 -18.51 1.46
C ASN A 92 -21.51 -17.64 0.46
N PHE A 93 -20.29 -18.11 0.14
CA PHE A 93 -19.46 -17.49 -0.86
C PHE A 93 -19.96 -17.83 -2.28
N LEU A 94 -20.64 -16.89 -2.89
CA LEU A 94 -21.13 -17.01 -4.27
C LEU A 94 -20.52 -15.87 -5.09
N VAL A 95 -19.77 -16.22 -6.12
CA VAL A 95 -19.15 -15.27 -7.03
C VAL A 95 -19.97 -15.18 -8.31
N ASP A 96 -20.37 -13.97 -8.65
CA ASP A 96 -20.86 -13.62 -9.97
C ASP A 96 -19.65 -13.22 -10.84
N ASN A 97 -19.27 -14.09 -11.76
CA ASN A 97 -18.08 -13.88 -12.60
C ASN A 97 -18.17 -12.60 -13.43
N ASN A 98 -19.34 -12.23 -13.93
CA ASN A 98 -19.51 -11.00 -14.71
C ASN A 98 -19.26 -9.76 -13.84
N LYS A 99 -19.70 -9.78 -12.58
CA LYS A 99 -19.42 -8.70 -11.63
C LYS A 99 -17.96 -8.67 -11.26
N LEU A 100 -17.31 -9.82 -11.04
CA LEU A 100 -15.89 -9.89 -10.75
C LEU A 100 -15.05 -9.31 -11.90
N GLU A 101 -15.31 -9.73 -13.14
CA GLU A 101 -14.63 -9.18 -14.32
C GLU A 101 -14.81 -7.65 -14.42
N ASN A 102 -16.04 -7.17 -14.21
CA ASN A 102 -16.30 -5.73 -14.24
C ASN A 102 -15.54 -4.98 -13.14
N VAL A 103 -15.46 -5.52 -11.92
CA VAL A 103 -14.67 -4.95 -10.84
C VAL A 103 -13.18 -4.93 -11.20
N LEU A 104 -12.63 -6.04 -11.67
CA LEU A 104 -11.23 -6.13 -12.10
C LEU A 104 -10.89 -5.12 -13.20
N LYS A 105 -11.80 -4.93 -14.17
CA LYS A 105 -11.64 -3.94 -15.23
C LYS A 105 -11.71 -2.51 -14.72
N THR A 106 -12.75 -2.18 -13.96
CA THR A 106 -13.00 -0.79 -13.52
C THR A 106 -12.01 -0.31 -12.48
N THR A 107 -11.43 -1.21 -11.69
CA THR A 107 -10.39 -0.92 -10.69
C THR A 107 -8.97 -1.16 -11.21
N SER A 108 -8.76 -1.39 -12.51
CA SER A 108 -7.41 -1.50 -13.07
C SER A 108 -6.65 -0.19 -12.92
N PHE A 109 -5.33 -0.29 -12.76
CA PHE A 109 -4.48 0.89 -12.62
C PHE A 109 -4.64 1.86 -13.80
N GLU A 110 -4.69 1.31 -15.01
CA GLU A 110 -4.88 2.07 -16.24
C GLU A 110 -6.22 2.82 -16.26
N ASN A 111 -7.28 2.15 -15.80
CA ASN A 111 -8.59 2.77 -15.73
C ASN A 111 -8.65 3.86 -14.66
N LEU A 112 -8.09 3.60 -13.46
CA LEU A 112 -8.02 4.61 -12.40
C LEU A 112 -7.17 5.82 -12.80
N LYS A 113 -6.04 5.59 -13.47
CA LYS A 113 -5.19 6.65 -14.04
C LYS A 113 -5.94 7.48 -15.11
N SER A 114 -6.71 6.81 -15.95
CA SER A 114 -7.56 7.48 -16.96
C SER A 114 -8.66 8.32 -16.30
N LEU A 115 -9.32 7.78 -15.28
CA LEU A 115 -10.35 8.50 -14.52
C LEU A 115 -9.78 9.72 -13.79
N GLU A 116 -8.61 9.59 -13.17
CA GLU A 116 -7.93 10.73 -12.55
C GLU A 116 -7.65 11.83 -13.56
N LYS A 117 -7.14 11.47 -14.74
CA LYS A 117 -6.87 12.44 -15.82
C LYS A 117 -8.12 13.16 -16.30
N GLN A 118 -9.26 12.48 -16.33
CA GLN A 118 -10.53 13.03 -16.83
C GLN A 118 -11.29 13.85 -15.78
N LYS A 119 -11.33 13.36 -14.53
CA LYS A 119 -12.19 13.89 -13.47
C LYS A 119 -11.40 14.50 -12.31
N GLY A 120 -10.09 14.32 -12.29
CA GLY A 120 -9.25 14.61 -11.13
C GLY A 120 -9.40 13.57 -10.04
N PHE A 121 -8.57 13.67 -9.01
CA PHE A 121 -8.62 12.83 -7.82
C PHE A 121 -8.40 13.71 -6.58
N GLY A 122 -9.22 13.51 -5.54
CA GLY A 122 -9.22 14.37 -4.35
C GLY A 122 -7.91 14.38 -3.57
N GLU A 123 -7.13 13.31 -3.68
CA GLU A 123 -5.84 13.16 -2.98
C GLU A 123 -4.62 13.53 -3.84
N SER A 124 -4.84 14.06 -5.05
CA SER A 124 -3.73 14.60 -5.84
C SER A 124 -3.19 15.86 -5.15
N VAL A 125 -1.87 15.93 -4.99
CA VAL A 125 -1.16 17.07 -4.38
C VAL A 125 -0.68 18.04 -5.45
N LYS A 126 -0.36 19.28 -5.03
CA LYS A 126 0.27 20.26 -5.92
C LYS A 126 1.78 20.25 -5.70
N GLY A 127 2.53 20.19 -6.79
CA GLY A 127 3.98 20.39 -6.77
C GLY A 127 4.36 21.84 -6.49
N PRO A 128 5.67 22.12 -6.31
CA PRO A 128 6.19 23.48 -6.08
C PRO A 128 5.86 24.45 -7.22
N ASP A 129 5.71 23.94 -8.42
CA ASP A 129 5.35 24.67 -9.64
C ASP A 129 3.83 24.93 -9.76
N GLY A 130 3.04 24.55 -8.76
CA GLY A 130 1.59 24.67 -8.75
C GLY A 130 0.85 23.62 -9.59
N ASN A 131 1.55 22.77 -10.33
CA ASN A 131 0.95 21.71 -11.12
C ASN A 131 0.51 20.56 -10.23
N LYS A 132 -0.58 19.88 -10.63
CA LYS A 132 -1.05 18.67 -9.93
C LYS A 132 -0.08 17.51 -10.16
N ILE A 133 0.37 16.89 -9.08
CA ILE A 133 1.09 15.62 -9.11
C ILE A 133 0.04 14.51 -9.16
N PRO A 134 -0.02 13.69 -10.24
CA PRO A 134 -0.97 12.60 -10.33
C PRO A 134 -0.78 11.59 -9.19
N PHE A 135 -1.88 11.13 -8.62
CA PHE A 135 -1.85 10.07 -7.61
C PHE A 135 -1.55 8.71 -8.26
N PHE A 136 -2.24 8.39 -9.38
CA PHE A 136 -2.03 7.16 -10.15
C PHE A 136 -0.94 7.38 -11.21
N ASP A 137 0.33 7.54 -10.81
CA ASP A 137 1.43 7.81 -11.76
C ASP A 137 2.14 6.53 -12.19
N LYS A 138 2.82 5.85 -11.29
CA LYS A 138 3.71 4.75 -11.63
C LYS A 138 3.24 3.36 -11.17
N GLY A 139 2.36 3.28 -10.20
CA GLY A 139 1.54 2.14 -9.74
C GLY A 139 2.22 0.80 -9.48
N GLN A 140 3.09 0.34 -10.35
CA GLN A 140 3.62 -1.01 -10.33
C GLN A 140 4.85 -1.19 -9.44
N SER A 141 5.02 -2.42 -9.00
CA SER A 141 5.99 -2.87 -8.02
C SER A 141 7.45 -2.80 -8.46
N ARG A 142 8.35 -2.64 -7.50
CA ARG A 142 9.82 -2.68 -7.62
C ARG A 142 10.50 -1.48 -8.29
N GLU A 143 9.88 -0.34 -8.28
CA GLU A 143 10.53 0.89 -8.73
C GLU A 143 11.74 1.27 -7.86
N TRP A 144 11.71 0.88 -6.59
CA TRP A 144 12.77 1.15 -5.64
C TRP A 144 14.14 0.65 -6.13
N SER A 145 14.22 -0.49 -6.81
CA SER A 145 15.49 -1.06 -7.28
C SER A 145 16.20 -0.21 -8.34
N LYS A 146 15.49 0.72 -8.96
CA LYS A 146 16.04 1.63 -9.99
C LYS A 146 16.26 3.06 -9.46
N THR A 147 15.58 3.40 -8.38
CA THR A 147 15.46 4.80 -7.95
C THR A 147 16.04 5.04 -6.56
N LEU A 148 16.01 4.04 -5.69
CA LEU A 148 16.46 4.18 -4.32
C LEU A 148 17.98 3.99 -4.25
N ASP A 149 18.66 4.95 -3.62
CA ASP A 149 20.08 4.85 -3.30
C ASP A 149 20.36 3.67 -2.36
N GLU A 150 21.53 3.04 -2.51
CA GLU A 150 21.90 1.84 -1.74
C GLU A 150 21.97 2.10 -0.23
N ASN A 151 22.41 3.28 0.20
CA ASN A 151 22.47 3.61 1.63
C ASN A 151 21.07 3.75 2.22
N LEU A 152 20.16 4.44 1.50
CA LEU A 152 18.77 4.59 1.93
C LEU A 152 18.03 3.24 1.95
N LYS A 153 18.32 2.38 0.97
CA LYS A 153 17.81 1.01 0.94
C LYS A 153 18.26 0.23 2.18
N GLN A 154 19.57 0.27 2.50
CA GLN A 154 20.12 -0.41 3.67
C GLN A 154 19.54 0.11 4.97
N ASP A 155 19.33 1.42 5.10
CA ASP A 155 18.69 2.03 6.28
C ASP A 155 17.27 1.50 6.49
N ILE A 156 16.48 1.38 5.42
CA ILE A 156 15.12 0.84 5.45
C ILE A 156 15.15 -0.66 5.80
N GLU A 157 15.96 -1.44 5.11
CA GLU A 157 16.08 -2.89 5.31
C GLU A 157 16.58 -3.23 6.71
N LYS A 158 17.51 -2.45 7.24
CA LYS A 158 18.01 -2.62 8.62
C LYS A 158 16.93 -2.27 9.64
N CYS A 159 16.20 -1.18 9.43
CA CYS A 159 15.18 -0.71 10.36
C CYS A 159 13.99 -1.66 10.44
N PHE A 160 13.54 -2.21 9.31
CA PHE A 160 12.32 -3.01 9.20
C PHE A 160 12.59 -4.50 8.90
N LYS A 161 13.80 -4.97 9.19
CA LYS A 161 14.29 -6.30 8.80
C LYS A 161 13.34 -7.44 9.17
N ASN A 162 12.88 -7.47 10.40
CA ASN A 162 12.08 -8.59 10.90
C ASN A 162 10.74 -8.69 10.18
N GLU A 163 10.04 -7.57 10.03
CA GLU A 163 8.74 -7.51 9.39
C GLU A 163 8.86 -7.71 7.88
N MET A 164 9.96 -7.26 7.27
CA MET A 164 10.23 -7.50 5.86
C MET A 164 10.49 -8.97 5.56
N ILE A 165 11.21 -9.68 6.44
CA ILE A 165 11.38 -11.15 6.35
C ILE A 165 10.04 -11.85 6.51
N GLU A 166 9.25 -11.48 7.52
CA GLU A 166 7.94 -12.06 7.77
C GLU A 166 6.98 -11.90 6.57
N LEU A 167 7.13 -10.81 5.84
CA LEU A 167 6.29 -10.45 4.69
C LEU A 167 6.86 -10.88 3.33
N ASP A 168 7.96 -11.65 3.29
CA ASP A 168 8.68 -12.08 2.08
C ASP A 168 9.14 -10.90 1.20
N TYR A 169 9.64 -9.82 1.82
CA TYR A 169 10.29 -8.71 1.13
C TYR A 169 11.82 -8.80 1.16
N LEU A 170 12.38 -9.62 2.08
CA LEU A 170 13.80 -9.98 2.18
C LEU A 170 13.99 -11.47 2.10
#